data_f26456405f67f77e8afe676778ae8b6b
#
_entry.id   f26456405f67f77e8afe676778ae8b6b
#
_cell.length_a   1.000
_cell.length_b   1.000
_cell.length_c   1.000
_cell.angle_alpha   90.00
_cell.angle_beta   90.00
_cell.angle_gamma   90.00
#
_symmetry.space_group_name_H-M   'P 1'
#
loop_
_entity.id
_entity.type
_entity.pdbx_description
1 polymer ?
#
loop_
_entity_poly.entity_id
_entity_poly.type
_entity_poly.pdbx_seq_one_letter_code
_entity_poly.pdbx_strand_id
1 'polypeptide(L)'
;MLFRSGVIDSSKLLAQKNEAAIEFDRTDSVYVSGDIYKIEEVVTNYISNAINHCTRGGTITVSYSMYSDRVRVSVFNTGEPIPDKDIENIWNKFYKVDKARTREYGGSGIGLSIVKAIMELHHRGYGVINHKDGVEFWFELELFIANNQ
;
A
#
# COMPACT_ATOMS: atom_id res chain seq x y z
N MET A 1 -0.18 -9.92 15.45
CA MET A 1 -1.44 -9.19 15.20
C MET A 1 -2.21 -9.87 14.07
N LEU A 2 -3.51 -9.81 14.11
CA LEU A 2 -4.36 -10.26 13.02
C LEU A 2 -4.54 -9.13 12.01
N PHE A 3 -4.16 -9.37 10.75
CA PHE A 3 -4.42 -8.41 9.68
C PHE A 3 -5.91 -8.43 9.31
N ARG A 4 -6.55 -7.27 9.40
CA ARG A 4 -7.98 -7.11 9.14
C ARG A 4 -8.25 -6.10 8.05
N SER A 5 -9.42 -6.20 7.43
CA SER A 5 -9.86 -5.34 6.33
C SER A 5 -10.48 -4.01 6.78
N GLY A 6 -10.40 -3.64 8.08
CA GLY A 6 -11.01 -2.43 8.61
C GLY A 6 -10.57 -1.13 7.92
N VAL A 7 -9.27 -1.00 7.64
CA VAL A 7 -8.72 0.15 6.92
C VAL A 7 -9.27 0.21 5.50
N ILE A 8 -9.41 -0.95 4.86
CA ILE A 8 -9.93 -1.07 3.50
C ILE A 8 -11.40 -0.63 3.47
N ASP A 9 -12.20 -1.12 4.41
CA ASP A 9 -13.61 -0.78 4.49
C ASP A 9 -13.82 0.73 4.71
N SER A 10 -13.01 1.35 5.59
CA SER A 10 -13.09 2.79 5.81
C SER A 10 -12.63 3.62 4.61
N SER A 11 -11.81 3.04 3.74
CA SER A 11 -11.29 3.71 2.55
C SER A 11 -12.21 3.60 1.33
N LYS A 12 -13.17 2.68 1.34
CA LYS A 12 -14.07 2.46 0.18
C LYS A 12 -14.86 3.69 -0.21
N LEU A 13 -15.34 4.46 0.77
CA LEU A 13 -16.09 5.68 0.49
C LEU A 13 -15.22 6.74 -0.18
N LEU A 14 -13.99 6.90 0.29
CA LEU A 14 -13.04 7.85 -0.30
C LEU A 14 -12.67 7.44 -1.74
N ALA A 15 -12.46 6.15 -1.97
CA ALA A 15 -12.20 5.63 -3.30
C ALA A 15 -13.39 5.90 -4.25
N GLN A 16 -14.60 5.69 -3.78
CA GLN A 16 -15.82 5.94 -4.55
C GLN A 16 -15.92 7.40 -4.97
N LYS A 17 -15.56 8.34 -4.09
CA LYS A 17 -15.54 9.76 -4.41
C LYS A 17 -14.55 10.11 -5.52
N ASN A 18 -13.49 9.33 -5.66
CA ASN A 18 -12.48 9.48 -6.71
C ASN A 18 -12.74 8.56 -7.90
N GLU A 19 -13.94 8.00 -7.99
CA GLU A 19 -14.37 7.10 -9.05
C GLU A 19 -13.47 5.87 -9.21
N ALA A 20 -12.98 5.34 -8.09
CA ALA A 20 -12.22 4.10 -8.05
C ALA A 20 -12.94 3.06 -7.19
N ALA A 21 -12.80 1.80 -7.53
CA ALA A 21 -13.32 0.68 -6.75
C ALA A 21 -12.18 -0.01 -6.03
N ILE A 22 -12.37 -0.31 -4.74
CA ILE A 22 -11.40 -1.10 -3.97
C ILE A 22 -11.90 -2.54 -3.86
N GLU A 23 -11.05 -3.48 -4.25
CA GLU A 23 -11.28 -4.90 -4.09
C GLU A 23 -10.26 -5.49 -3.14
N PHE A 24 -10.70 -6.37 -2.25
CA PHE A 24 -9.81 -7.08 -1.35
C PHE A 24 -9.87 -8.56 -1.63
N ASP A 25 -8.77 -9.06 -2.20
CA ASP A 25 -8.59 -10.49 -2.45
C ASP A 25 -7.97 -11.13 -1.22
N ARG A 26 -8.81 -11.85 -0.49
CA ARG A 26 -8.42 -12.51 0.76
C ARG A 26 -8.96 -13.93 0.78
N THR A 27 -8.09 -14.88 1.07
CA THR A 27 -8.47 -16.27 1.19
C THR A 27 -8.61 -16.71 2.66
N ASP A 28 -7.68 -16.31 3.53
CA ASP A 28 -7.64 -16.74 4.93
C ASP A 28 -7.21 -15.61 5.86
N SER A 29 -7.49 -15.78 7.15
CA SER A 29 -6.98 -14.91 8.19
C SER A 29 -5.49 -15.20 8.44
N VAL A 30 -4.69 -14.17 8.57
CA VAL A 30 -3.25 -14.28 8.77
C VAL A 30 -2.83 -13.51 10.02
N TYR A 31 -2.05 -14.17 10.87
CA TYR A 31 -1.45 -13.51 12.04
C TYR A 31 -0.02 -13.13 11.72
N VAL A 32 0.31 -11.87 11.97
CA VAL A 32 1.62 -11.31 11.68
C VAL A 32 2.23 -10.65 12.92
N SER A 33 3.54 -10.55 12.95
CA SER A 33 4.27 -9.87 14.00
C SER A 33 4.53 -8.42 13.59
N GLY A 34 4.14 -7.48 14.45
CA GLY A 34 4.37 -6.07 14.21
C GLY A 34 3.51 -5.17 15.08
N ASP A 35 3.82 -3.88 15.05
CA ASP A 35 3.03 -2.86 15.73
C ASP A 35 1.76 -2.59 14.93
N ILE A 36 0.60 -2.93 15.51
CA ILE A 36 -0.69 -2.83 14.82
C ILE A 36 -0.97 -1.42 14.28
N TYR A 37 -0.67 -0.39 15.07
CA TYR A 37 -0.95 1.00 14.67
C TYR A 37 -0.04 1.44 13.53
N LYS A 38 1.22 1.07 13.59
CA LYS A 38 2.20 1.38 12.54
C LYS A 38 1.89 0.64 11.24
N ILE A 39 1.50 -0.63 11.33
CA ILE A 39 1.14 -1.41 10.15
C ILE A 39 -0.15 -0.88 9.51
N GLU A 40 -1.15 -0.51 10.30
CA GLU A 40 -2.35 0.15 9.77
C GLU A 40 -2.02 1.46 9.07
N GLU A 41 -1.04 2.21 9.57
CA GLU A 41 -0.58 3.44 8.94
C GLU A 41 0.06 3.16 7.57
N VAL A 42 0.84 2.07 7.44
CA VAL A 42 1.39 1.66 6.14
C VAL A 42 0.28 1.36 5.14
N VAL A 43 -0.70 0.55 5.54
CA VAL A 43 -1.83 0.19 4.69
C VAL A 43 -2.62 1.43 4.28
N THR A 44 -2.92 2.31 5.22
CA THR A 44 -3.64 3.56 4.97
C THR A 44 -2.89 4.44 3.97
N ASN A 45 -1.58 4.59 4.13
CA ASN A 45 -0.76 5.39 3.21
C ASN A 45 -0.72 4.78 1.81
N TYR A 46 -0.59 3.46 1.69
CA TYR A 46 -0.60 2.80 0.38
C TYR A 46 -1.97 2.92 -0.30
N ILE A 47 -3.06 2.75 0.43
CA ILE A 47 -4.42 2.89 -0.13
C ILE A 47 -4.69 4.33 -0.54
N SER A 48 -4.33 5.29 0.30
CA SER A 48 -4.48 6.71 -0.01
C SER A 48 -3.69 7.11 -1.27
N ASN A 49 -2.46 6.63 -1.36
CA ASN A 49 -1.62 6.83 -2.54
C ASN A 49 -2.26 6.21 -3.80
N ALA A 50 -2.79 4.99 -3.68
CA ALA A 50 -3.47 4.32 -4.78
C ALA A 50 -4.71 5.08 -5.23
N ILE A 51 -5.51 5.59 -4.30
CA ILE A 51 -6.71 6.39 -4.62
C ILE A 51 -6.31 7.65 -5.39
N ASN A 52 -5.25 8.33 -4.95
CA ASN A 52 -4.80 9.57 -5.59
C ASN A 52 -4.25 9.35 -7.00
N HIS A 53 -3.72 8.17 -7.29
CA HIS A 53 -3.07 7.87 -8.57
C HIS A 53 -3.84 6.91 -9.46
N CYS A 54 -4.95 6.36 -8.99
CA CYS A 54 -5.77 5.44 -9.76
C CYS A 54 -6.41 6.15 -10.96
N THR A 55 -6.45 5.46 -12.10
CA THR A 55 -7.21 5.92 -13.26
C THR A 55 -8.69 6.10 -12.88
N ARG A 56 -9.32 7.15 -13.38
CA ARG A 56 -10.73 7.39 -13.19
C ARG A 56 -11.54 6.19 -13.70
N GLY A 57 -12.42 5.67 -12.87
CA GLY A 57 -13.17 4.44 -13.18
C GLY A 57 -12.33 3.17 -13.04
N GLY A 58 -11.10 3.28 -12.52
CA GLY A 58 -10.20 2.15 -12.35
C GLY A 58 -10.43 1.36 -11.07
N THR A 59 -9.53 0.42 -10.82
CA THR A 59 -9.62 -0.51 -9.70
C THR A 59 -8.37 -0.47 -8.84
N ILE A 60 -8.57 -0.56 -7.53
CA ILE A 60 -7.51 -0.75 -6.54
C ILE A 60 -7.71 -2.15 -5.97
N THR A 61 -6.68 -2.98 -6.03
CA THR A 61 -6.73 -4.34 -5.52
C THR A 61 -5.76 -4.49 -4.35
N VAL A 62 -6.28 -4.88 -3.20
CA VAL A 62 -5.47 -5.21 -2.03
C VAL A 62 -5.44 -6.73 -1.91
N SER A 63 -4.25 -7.30 -1.84
CA SER A 63 -4.07 -8.74 -1.76
C SER A 63 -2.90 -9.08 -0.86
N TYR A 64 -2.75 -10.34 -0.50
CA TYR A 64 -1.56 -10.81 0.17
C TYR A 64 -1.13 -12.17 -0.35
N SER A 65 0.19 -12.40 -0.31
CA SER A 65 0.81 -13.66 -0.68
C SER A 65 1.58 -14.20 0.51
N MET A 66 1.40 -15.48 0.81
CA MET A 66 2.08 -16.13 1.92
C MET A 66 3.30 -16.88 1.44
N TYR A 67 4.39 -16.69 2.16
CA TYR A 67 5.63 -17.44 2.02
C TYR A 67 5.86 -18.23 3.31
N SER A 68 6.92 -19.04 3.36
CA SER A 68 7.16 -19.89 4.54
C SER A 68 7.39 -19.11 5.84
N ASP A 69 7.99 -17.95 5.76
CA ASP A 69 8.41 -17.15 6.92
C ASP A 69 7.77 -15.76 6.98
N ARG A 70 7.08 -15.34 5.91
CA ARG A 70 6.54 -13.98 5.81
C ARG A 70 5.29 -13.92 4.95
N VAL A 71 4.60 -12.81 5.09
CA VAL A 71 3.49 -12.45 4.20
C VAL A 71 3.84 -11.15 3.50
N ARG A 72 3.54 -11.10 2.20
CA ARG A 72 3.64 -9.86 1.43
C ARG A 72 2.24 -9.32 1.19
N VAL A 73 2.02 -8.08 1.59
CA VAL A 73 0.77 -7.37 1.34
C VAL A 73 1.01 -6.42 0.17
N SER A 74 0.11 -6.41 -0.79
CA SER A 74 0.22 -5.62 -2.00
C SER A 74 -1.01 -4.75 -2.20
N VAL A 75 -0.78 -3.51 -2.64
CA VAL A 75 -1.83 -2.58 -3.05
C VAL A 75 -1.54 -2.16 -4.48
N PHE A 76 -2.35 -2.67 -5.41
CA PHE A 76 -2.25 -2.37 -6.83
C PHE A 76 -3.31 -1.35 -7.22
N ASN A 77 -2.95 -0.38 -8.07
CA ASN A 77 -3.93 0.48 -8.71
C ASN A 77 -3.71 0.53 -10.22
N THR A 78 -4.81 0.54 -10.96
CA THR A 78 -4.74 0.84 -12.39
C THR A 78 -4.31 2.28 -12.60
N GLY A 79 -3.47 2.53 -13.59
CA GLY A 79 -2.95 3.85 -13.86
C GLY A 79 -1.63 3.82 -14.62
N GLU A 80 -1.05 4.98 -14.81
CA GLU A 80 0.24 5.08 -15.47
C GLU A 80 1.37 4.59 -14.57
N PRO A 81 2.31 3.80 -15.10
CA PRO A 81 3.50 3.40 -14.35
C PRO A 81 4.32 4.62 -13.90
N ILE A 82 5.01 4.47 -12.81
CA ILE A 82 5.92 5.51 -12.31
C ILE A 82 7.14 5.58 -13.25
N PRO A 83 7.52 6.77 -13.74
CA PRO A 83 8.72 6.90 -14.56
C PRO A 83 9.96 6.34 -13.85
N ASP A 84 10.80 5.63 -14.58
CA ASP A 84 12.00 4.99 -14.02
C ASP A 84 12.89 5.98 -13.27
N LYS A 85 12.97 7.21 -13.75
CA LYS A 85 13.75 8.28 -13.09
C LYS A 85 13.24 8.65 -11.71
N ASP A 86 11.97 8.36 -11.41
CA ASP A 86 11.33 8.73 -10.15
C ASP A 86 11.27 7.59 -9.13
N ILE A 87 11.45 6.35 -9.56
CA ILE A 87 11.26 5.14 -8.74
C ILE A 87 12.01 5.20 -7.40
N GLU A 88 13.26 5.62 -7.41
CA GLU A 88 14.07 5.69 -6.19
C GLU A 88 13.69 6.88 -5.31
N ASN A 89 13.14 7.92 -5.90
CA ASN A 89 12.87 9.19 -5.22
C ASN A 89 11.47 9.29 -4.60
N ILE A 90 10.54 8.42 -5.00
CA ILE A 90 9.15 8.48 -4.48
C ILE A 90 9.06 8.28 -2.97
N TRP A 91 10.06 7.66 -2.37
CA TRP A 91 10.12 7.42 -0.93
C TRP A 91 10.66 8.62 -0.14
N ASN A 92 11.16 9.62 -0.87
CA ASN A 92 11.68 10.83 -0.24
C ASN A 92 10.55 11.77 0.16
N LYS A 93 10.71 12.38 1.33
CA LYS A 93 9.73 13.33 1.86
C LYS A 93 9.50 14.48 0.88
N PHE A 94 8.23 14.78 0.62
CA PHE A 94 7.78 15.85 -0.28
C PHE A 94 8.10 15.64 -1.77
N TYR A 95 8.61 14.48 -2.15
CA TYR A 95 8.82 14.19 -3.56
C TYR A 95 7.49 13.88 -4.26
N LYS A 96 7.28 14.45 -5.42
CA LYS A 96 6.06 14.27 -6.23
C LYS A 96 6.44 14.04 -7.68
N VAL A 97 5.90 12.99 -8.27
CA VAL A 97 6.14 12.62 -9.67
C VAL A 97 5.51 13.66 -10.61
N ASP A 98 4.27 14.06 -10.33
CA ASP A 98 3.55 15.11 -11.06
C ASP A 98 2.98 16.11 -10.07
N LYS A 99 3.64 17.25 -9.96
CA LYS A 99 3.27 18.31 -9.00
C LYS A 99 1.88 18.88 -9.26
N ALA A 100 1.50 19.06 -10.51
CA ALA A 100 0.20 19.62 -10.87
C ALA A 100 -0.92 18.65 -10.52
N ARG A 101 -0.76 17.38 -10.89
CA ARG A 101 -1.71 16.33 -10.60
C ARG A 101 -1.87 16.08 -9.09
N THR A 102 -0.75 16.13 -8.37
CA THR A 102 -0.76 15.91 -6.91
C THR A 102 -1.52 17.04 -6.19
N ARG A 103 -1.45 18.27 -6.67
CA ARG A 103 -2.25 19.38 -6.14
C ARG A 103 -3.74 19.12 -6.31
N GLU A 104 -4.14 18.64 -7.48
CA GLU A 104 -5.53 18.32 -7.78
C GLU A 104 -6.11 17.30 -6.81
N TYR A 105 -5.32 16.28 -6.46
CA TYR A 105 -5.76 15.17 -5.58
C TYR A 105 -5.37 15.37 -4.11
N GLY A 106 -4.70 16.45 -3.76
CA GLY A 106 -4.42 16.82 -2.38
C GLY A 106 -3.32 16.02 -1.68
N GLY A 107 -2.46 15.32 -2.40
CA GLY A 107 -1.37 14.55 -1.81
C GLY A 107 -0.31 15.43 -1.14
N SER A 108 0.08 15.11 0.11
CA SER A 108 1.07 15.87 0.89
C SER A 108 2.53 15.56 0.51
N GLY A 109 2.78 14.42 -0.14
CA GLY A 109 4.12 13.97 -0.48
C GLY A 109 4.90 13.34 0.68
N ILE A 110 4.25 13.03 1.80
CA ILE A 110 4.91 12.41 2.96
C ILE A 110 4.50 10.96 3.21
N GLY A 111 3.41 10.49 2.61
CA GLY A 111 2.86 9.16 2.88
C GLY A 111 3.86 8.02 2.65
N LEU A 112 4.56 8.02 1.53
CA LEU A 112 5.53 6.98 1.22
C LEU A 112 6.80 7.07 2.07
N SER A 113 7.19 8.26 2.50
CA SER A 113 8.32 8.40 3.43
C SER A 113 7.98 7.85 4.82
N ILE A 114 6.73 7.92 5.23
CA ILE A 114 6.24 7.30 6.46
C ILE A 114 6.30 5.77 6.35
N VAL A 115 5.86 5.21 5.23
CA VAL A 115 5.96 3.77 4.98
C VAL A 115 7.41 3.31 5.08
N LYS A 116 8.31 4.01 4.42
CA LYS A 116 9.75 3.71 4.49
C LYS A 116 10.25 3.68 5.93
N ALA A 117 9.94 4.71 6.71
CA ALA A 117 10.38 4.80 8.09
C ALA A 117 9.85 3.63 8.95
N ILE A 118 8.57 3.30 8.80
CA ILE A 118 7.94 2.21 9.55
C ILE A 118 8.55 0.86 9.17
N MET A 119 8.70 0.59 7.88
CA MET A 119 9.20 -0.70 7.42
C MET A 119 10.68 -0.89 7.74
N GLU A 120 11.48 0.16 7.67
CA GLU A 120 12.88 0.09 8.10
C GLU A 120 12.98 -0.16 9.62
N LEU A 121 12.10 0.44 10.42
CA LEU A 121 12.03 0.19 11.85
C LEU A 121 11.67 -1.28 12.16
N HIS A 122 10.82 -1.89 11.35
CA HIS A 122 10.45 -3.30 11.49
C HIS A 122 11.48 -4.26 10.87
N HIS A 123 12.51 -3.74 10.21
CA HIS A 123 13.51 -4.53 9.48
C HIS A 123 12.87 -5.46 8.46
N ARG A 124 11.85 -4.99 7.75
CA ARG A 124 11.10 -5.75 6.75
C ARG A 124 11.09 -5.03 5.40
N GLY A 125 10.88 -5.81 4.35
CA GLY A 125 10.92 -5.30 2.98
C GLY A 125 9.70 -4.46 2.62
N TYR A 126 9.89 -3.56 1.68
CA TYR A 126 8.86 -2.76 1.04
C TYR A 126 9.35 -2.36 -0.35
N GLY A 127 8.44 -2.01 -1.22
CA GLY A 127 8.85 -1.61 -2.56
C GLY A 127 7.68 -1.28 -3.47
N VAL A 128 8.01 -1.06 -4.73
CA VAL A 128 7.08 -0.73 -5.79
C VAL A 128 7.43 -1.52 -7.04
N ILE A 129 6.42 -1.98 -7.75
CA ILE A 129 6.56 -2.71 -9.02
C ILE A 129 5.65 -2.04 -10.04
N ASN A 130 6.23 -1.63 -11.17
CA ASN A 130 5.46 -1.18 -12.31
C ASN A 130 4.93 -2.39 -13.09
N HIS A 131 3.65 -2.33 -13.42
CA HIS A 131 3.01 -3.26 -14.34
C HIS A 131 2.60 -2.51 -15.61
N LYS A 132 2.21 -3.24 -16.64
CA LYS A 132 1.79 -2.66 -17.91
C LYS A 132 0.62 -1.68 -17.75
N ASP A 133 -0.30 -1.98 -16.84
CA ASP A 133 -1.55 -1.26 -16.66
C ASP A 133 -1.68 -0.58 -15.30
N GLY A 134 -0.64 -0.58 -14.48
CA GLY A 134 -0.71 0.04 -13.17
C GLY A 134 0.54 -0.11 -12.33
N VAL A 135 0.38 0.18 -11.07
CA VAL A 135 1.48 0.20 -10.09
C VAL A 135 1.08 -0.61 -8.87
N GLU A 136 2.01 -1.42 -8.39
CA GLU A 136 1.84 -2.22 -7.18
C GLU A 136 2.83 -1.76 -6.12
N PHE A 137 2.30 -1.33 -4.96
CA PHE A 137 3.11 -1.09 -3.77
C PHE A 137 2.97 -2.29 -2.84
N TRP A 138 4.07 -2.71 -2.24
CA TRP A 138 4.06 -3.87 -1.36
C TRP A 138 4.91 -3.64 -0.10
N PHE A 139 4.60 -4.41 0.93
CA PHE A 139 5.41 -4.52 2.14
C PHE A 139 5.31 -5.93 2.68
N GLU A 140 6.26 -6.31 3.52
CA GLU A 140 6.34 -7.66 4.09
C GLU A 140 6.33 -7.62 5.60
N LEU A 141 5.71 -8.63 6.18
CA LEU A 141 5.67 -8.83 7.62
C LEU A 141 6.04 -10.27 7.94
N GLU A 142 6.62 -10.47 9.11
CA GLU A 142 6.92 -11.80 9.62
C GLU A 142 5.62 -12.50 10.00
N LEU A 143 5.48 -13.76 9.59
CA LEU A 143 4.37 -14.60 10.03
C LEU A 143 4.51 -14.91 11.50
N PHE A 144 3.44 -14.73 12.25
CA PHE A 144 3.37 -15.21 13.62
C PHE A 144 3.01 -16.68 13.59
N ILE A 145 3.97 -17.51 13.99
CA ILE A 145 3.75 -18.96 14.13
C ILE A 145 3.51 -19.22 15.60
N ALA A 146 2.28 -19.59 15.95
CA ALA A 146 1.97 -20.02 17.31
C ALA A 146 2.72 -21.32 17.58
N ASN A 147 3.66 -21.30 18.54
CA ASN A 147 4.29 -22.52 19.02
C ASN A 147 3.25 -23.31 19.81
N ASN A 148 2.71 -24.33 19.18
CA ASN A 148 1.88 -25.31 19.86
C ASN A 148 2.78 -26.20 20.72
N GLN A 149 3.08 -25.75 21.89
CA GLN A 149 3.75 -26.58 22.89
C GLN A 149 2.83 -26.84 24.04
#